data_fbc499a84501ecaa1e45d0f9b1fd3fb9
#
_entry.id   fbc499a84501ecaa1e45d0f9b1fd3fb9
#
_cell.length_a   1.000
_cell.length_b   1.000
_cell.length_c   1.000
_cell.angle_alpha   90.00
_cell.angle_beta   90.00
_cell.angle_gamma   90.00
#
_symmetry.space_group_name_H-M   'P 1'
#
loop_
_entity.id
_entity.type
_entity.pdbx_description
1 polymer ?
#
loop_
_entity_poly.entity_id
_entity_poly.type
_entity_poly.pdbx_seq_one_letter_code
_entity_poly.pdbx_strand_id
1 'polypeptide(L)'
;AVNTVRVRIRDDKGYLTIKGPSSNGGLSRYEFEKVISLEEAQQLMLLCEPGVIDKHRYLVPFEGHTFEIDEFHGDNEGLVLAEVELGSEGEAFAKPDFLGLEVTGDRHFYNSQMRRNPFKLWCDIVPEEYR
;
A
#
# COMPACT_ATOMS: atom_id res chain seq x y z
N ALA A 1 8.93 -9.63 -21.15
CA ALA A 1 8.25 -8.54 -20.48
C ALA A 1 7.18 -9.11 -19.56
N VAL A 2 7.07 -8.56 -18.35
CA VAL A 2 6.12 -9.04 -17.35
C VAL A 2 5.04 -7.98 -17.15
N ASN A 3 3.80 -8.40 -17.30
CA ASN A 3 2.65 -7.59 -16.99
C ASN A 3 2.28 -7.76 -15.51
N THR A 4 1.81 -6.70 -14.90
CA THR A 4 1.31 -6.76 -13.53
C THR A 4 -0.21 -6.76 -13.57
N VAL A 5 -0.82 -7.73 -12.91
CA VAL A 5 -2.28 -7.81 -12.77
C VAL A 5 -2.59 -7.69 -11.29
N ARG A 6 -3.43 -6.72 -10.95
CA ARG A 6 -3.83 -6.47 -9.55
C ARG A 6 -5.34 -6.48 -9.43
N VAL A 7 -5.83 -7.19 -8.43
CA VAL A 7 -7.23 -7.15 -8.04
C VAL A 7 -7.32 -6.49 -6.67
N ARG A 8 -8.19 -5.50 -6.55
CA ARG A 8 -8.36 -4.76 -5.32
C ARG A 8 -9.84 -4.65 -4.97
N ILE A 9 -10.14 -4.81 -3.70
CA ILE A 9 -11.47 -4.54 -3.16
C ILE A 9 -11.35 -3.32 -2.25
N ARG A 10 -12.19 -2.33 -2.51
CA ARG A 10 -12.28 -1.15 -1.66
C ARG A 10 -13.76 -0.86 -1.40
N ASP A 11 -14.14 -0.89 -0.13
CA ASP A 11 -15.52 -0.81 0.30
C ASP A 11 -16.35 -1.91 -0.34
N ASP A 12 -17.35 -1.59 -1.15
CA ASP A 12 -18.23 -2.56 -1.80
C ASP A 12 -17.93 -2.75 -3.28
N LYS A 13 -16.78 -2.26 -3.76
CA LYS A 13 -16.40 -2.29 -5.16
C LYS A 13 -15.08 -3.01 -5.38
N GLY A 14 -14.99 -3.65 -6.54
CA GLY A 14 -13.76 -4.24 -6.99
C GLY A 14 -13.09 -3.44 -8.10
N TYR A 15 -11.79 -3.60 -8.24
CA TYR A 15 -11.00 -2.96 -9.28
C TYR A 15 -10.03 -3.97 -9.86
N LEU A 16 -10.02 -4.06 -11.18
CA LEU A 16 -9.04 -4.85 -11.93
C LEU A 16 -8.09 -3.89 -12.62
N THR A 17 -6.81 -4.00 -12.31
CA THR A 17 -5.78 -3.15 -12.90
C THR A 17 -4.76 -4.04 -13.59
N ILE A 18 -4.45 -3.73 -14.85
CA ILE A 18 -3.39 -4.40 -15.60
C ILE A 18 -2.39 -3.35 -16.05
N LYS A 19 -1.13 -3.54 -15.66
CA LYS A 19 -0.04 -2.64 -16.01
C LYS A 19 0.93 -3.37 -16.94
N GLY A 20 1.17 -2.78 -18.09
CA GLY A 20 2.14 -3.30 -19.04
C GLY A 20 3.57 -3.06 -18.58
N PRO A 21 4.56 -3.54 -19.36
CA PRO A 21 5.95 -3.33 -19.03
C PRO A 21 6.30 -1.84 -19.05
N SER A 22 7.21 -1.44 -18.15
CA SER A 22 7.70 -0.08 -18.10
C SER A 22 8.51 0.26 -19.34
N SER A 23 8.41 1.51 -19.80
CA SER A 23 9.21 2.07 -20.87
C SER A 23 9.84 3.38 -20.41
N ASN A 24 10.76 3.94 -21.21
CA ASN A 24 11.45 5.20 -20.86
C ASN A 24 12.11 5.15 -19.48
N GLY A 25 12.83 4.06 -19.18
CA GLY A 25 13.48 3.92 -17.89
C GLY A 25 12.55 3.76 -16.72
N GLY A 26 11.33 3.31 -16.96
CA GLY A 26 10.32 3.14 -15.91
C GLY A 26 9.38 4.32 -15.74
N LEU A 27 9.52 5.36 -16.59
CA LEU A 27 8.70 6.55 -16.50
C LEU A 27 7.31 6.39 -17.11
N SER A 28 7.12 5.40 -17.97
CA SER A 28 5.86 5.18 -18.67
C SER A 28 5.45 3.72 -18.61
N ARG A 29 4.16 3.48 -18.37
CA ARG A 29 3.53 2.17 -18.41
C ARG A 29 2.13 2.33 -18.97
N TYR A 30 1.75 1.40 -19.83
CA TYR A 30 0.33 1.31 -20.18
C TYR A 30 -0.42 0.76 -18.96
N GLU A 31 -1.50 1.41 -18.61
CA GLU A 31 -2.32 1.00 -17.48
C GLU A 31 -3.78 0.91 -17.90
N PHE A 32 -4.39 -0.24 -17.65
CA PHE A 32 -5.80 -0.47 -17.84
C PHE A 32 -6.43 -0.67 -16.47
N GLU A 33 -7.51 0.04 -16.18
CA GLU A 33 -8.25 -0.14 -14.94
C GLU A 33 -9.73 -0.21 -15.25
N LYS A 34 -10.41 -1.17 -14.66
CA LYS A 34 -11.84 -1.35 -14.79
C LYS A 34 -12.45 -1.62 -13.42
N VAL A 35 -13.55 -0.93 -13.14
CA VAL A 35 -14.37 -1.23 -11.96
C VAL A 35 -15.13 -2.52 -12.26
N ILE A 36 -15.06 -3.46 -11.32
CA ILE A 36 -15.78 -4.73 -11.42
C ILE A 36 -16.66 -4.88 -10.18
N SER A 37 -17.56 -5.85 -10.20
CA SER A 37 -18.43 -6.08 -9.05
C SER A 37 -17.61 -6.65 -7.88
N LEU A 38 -18.13 -6.49 -6.67
CA LEU A 38 -17.53 -7.12 -5.49
C LEU A 38 -17.43 -8.63 -5.67
N GLU A 39 -18.48 -9.25 -6.20
CA GLU A 39 -18.50 -10.68 -6.44
C GLU A 39 -17.42 -11.13 -7.42
N GLU A 40 -17.26 -10.41 -8.55
CA GLU A 40 -16.21 -10.70 -9.51
C GLU A 40 -14.83 -10.55 -8.88
N ALA A 41 -14.61 -9.51 -8.08
CA ALA A 41 -13.35 -9.30 -7.40
C ALA A 41 -13.03 -10.43 -6.41
N GLN A 42 -14.03 -10.88 -5.67
CA GLN A 42 -13.87 -12.01 -4.74
C GLN A 42 -13.47 -13.30 -5.48
N GLN A 43 -14.07 -13.55 -6.63
CA GLN A 43 -13.73 -14.72 -7.44
C GLN A 43 -12.31 -14.62 -7.99
N LEU A 44 -11.92 -13.44 -8.49
CA LEU A 44 -10.59 -13.22 -9.02
C LEU A 44 -9.50 -13.30 -7.94
N MET A 45 -9.82 -12.89 -6.71
CA MET A 45 -8.88 -13.01 -5.59
C MET A 45 -8.42 -14.44 -5.37
N LEU A 46 -9.29 -15.43 -5.63
CA LEU A 46 -8.93 -16.83 -5.49
C LEU A 46 -7.86 -17.28 -6.48
N LEU A 47 -7.71 -16.54 -7.58
CA LEU A 47 -6.71 -16.84 -8.62
C LEU A 47 -5.40 -16.09 -8.40
N CYS A 48 -5.36 -15.18 -7.44
CA CYS A 48 -4.16 -14.39 -7.18
C CYS A 48 -3.13 -15.20 -6.40
N GLU A 49 -1.87 -14.75 -6.51
CA GLU A 49 -0.81 -15.34 -5.69
C GLU A 49 -1.10 -15.13 -4.21
N PRO A 50 -0.61 -16.03 -3.33
CA PRO A 50 -0.75 -15.86 -1.88
C PRO A 50 -0.16 -14.54 -1.39
N GLY A 51 -0.63 -14.06 -0.26
CA GLY A 51 -0.11 -12.84 0.34
C GLY A 51 -0.94 -11.60 0.04
N VAL A 52 -2.23 -11.69 0.32
CA VAL A 52 -3.15 -10.55 0.18
C VAL A 52 -2.80 -9.49 1.22
N ILE A 53 -2.78 -8.23 0.79
CA ILE A 53 -2.68 -7.09 1.70
C ILE A 53 -4.10 -6.69 2.10
N ASP A 54 -4.41 -6.83 3.38
CA ASP A 54 -5.69 -6.45 3.96
C ASP A 54 -5.46 -5.26 4.90
N LYS A 55 -6.12 -4.15 4.61
CA LYS A 55 -5.94 -2.93 5.40
C LYS A 55 -7.15 -2.02 5.33
N HIS A 56 -7.28 -1.16 6.33
CA HIS A 56 -8.18 -0.01 6.31
C HIS A 56 -7.33 1.25 6.12
N ARG A 57 -7.76 2.11 5.22
CA ARG A 57 -7.08 3.39 4.97
C ARG A 57 -7.93 4.55 5.46
N TYR A 58 -7.30 5.42 6.23
CA TYR A 58 -7.90 6.65 6.72
C TYR A 58 -7.19 7.83 6.08
N LEU A 59 -7.95 8.83 5.65
CA LEU A 59 -7.39 10.05 5.10
C LEU A 59 -7.50 11.14 6.16
N VAL A 60 -6.37 11.70 6.56
CA VAL A 60 -6.31 12.71 7.62
C VAL A 60 -5.66 13.98 7.09
N PRO A 61 -6.45 15.03 6.84
CA PRO A 61 -5.88 16.33 6.48
C PRO A 61 -5.13 16.92 7.67
N PHE A 62 -3.96 17.48 7.41
CA PHE A 62 -3.18 18.15 8.45
C PHE A 62 -2.25 19.19 7.81
N GLU A 63 -2.45 20.45 8.15
CA GLU A 63 -1.58 21.55 7.75
C GLU A 63 -1.28 21.57 6.23
N GLY A 64 -2.31 21.49 5.40
CA GLY A 64 -2.19 21.59 3.96
C GLY A 64 -1.79 20.32 3.24
N HIS A 65 -1.58 19.23 3.96
CA HIS A 65 -1.30 17.92 3.38
C HIS A 65 -2.32 16.91 3.85
N THR A 66 -2.47 15.82 3.09
CA THR A 66 -3.33 14.70 3.49
C THR A 66 -2.45 13.50 3.80
N PHE A 67 -2.58 12.98 5.03
CA PHE A 67 -1.90 11.75 5.43
C PHE A 67 -2.79 10.56 5.16
N GLU A 68 -2.24 9.55 4.52
CA GLU A 68 -2.89 8.27 4.33
C GLU A 68 -2.42 7.34 5.44
N ILE A 69 -3.33 6.94 6.31
CA ILE A 69 -2.99 6.07 7.44
C ILE A 69 -3.59 4.70 7.19
N ASP A 70 -2.72 3.71 7.06
CA ASP A 70 -3.10 2.34 6.80
C ASP A 70 -2.96 1.50 8.06
N GLU A 71 -4.08 0.92 8.49
CA GLU A 71 -4.14 -0.04 9.57
C GLU A 71 -4.21 -1.43 8.94
N PHE A 72 -3.19 -2.23 9.15
CA PHE A 72 -3.07 -3.54 8.50
C PHE A 72 -3.70 -4.65 9.34
N HIS A 73 -4.21 -5.66 8.65
CA HIS A 73 -4.87 -6.83 9.22
C HIS A 73 -4.21 -8.12 8.71
N GLY A 74 -4.68 -9.25 9.21
CA GLY A 74 -4.17 -10.55 8.79
C GLY A 74 -2.71 -10.73 9.17
N ASP A 75 -1.89 -11.15 8.21
CA ASP A 75 -0.47 -11.42 8.44
C ASP A 75 0.35 -10.17 8.76
N ASN A 76 -0.21 -8.99 8.56
CA ASN A 76 0.43 -7.72 8.85
C ASN A 76 -0.21 -7.02 10.06
N GLU A 77 -0.99 -7.74 10.84
CA GLU A 77 -1.67 -7.22 12.03
C GLU A 77 -0.70 -6.56 12.99
N GLY A 78 -1.10 -5.42 13.52
CA GLY A 78 -0.28 -4.63 14.44
C GLY A 78 0.52 -3.54 13.78
N LEU A 79 0.59 -3.54 12.44
CA LEU A 79 1.30 -2.51 11.69
C LEU A 79 0.33 -1.37 11.33
N VAL A 80 0.74 -0.15 11.60
CA VAL A 80 0.07 1.06 11.16
C VAL A 80 1.11 1.94 10.46
N LEU A 81 0.86 2.29 9.22
CA LEU A 81 1.75 3.14 8.43
C LEU A 81 1.04 4.43 8.05
N ALA A 82 1.77 5.54 8.12
CA ALA A 82 1.30 6.82 7.62
C ALA A 82 2.17 7.25 6.44
N GLU A 83 1.54 7.70 5.38
CA GLU A 83 2.20 8.23 4.20
C GLU A 83 1.68 9.61 3.88
N VAL A 84 2.55 10.47 3.40
CA VAL A 84 2.19 11.78 2.87
C VAL A 84 2.84 11.94 1.50
N GLU A 85 2.05 12.34 0.51
CA GLU A 85 2.55 12.60 -0.82
C GLU A 85 2.99 14.05 -0.94
N LEU A 86 4.22 14.26 -1.41
CA LEU A 86 4.80 15.59 -1.56
C LEU A 86 4.97 15.92 -3.04
N GLY A 87 4.89 17.19 -3.38
CA GLY A 87 5.08 17.65 -4.76
C GLY A 87 6.53 17.58 -5.22
N SER A 88 7.48 17.57 -4.28
CA SER A 88 8.91 17.44 -4.57
C SER A 88 9.60 16.87 -3.34
N GLU A 89 10.80 16.30 -3.53
CA GLU A 89 11.55 15.66 -2.43
C GLU A 89 11.85 16.60 -1.27
N GLY A 90 12.09 17.87 -1.56
CA GLY A 90 12.44 18.84 -0.53
C GLY A 90 11.27 19.62 0.03
N GLU A 91 10.04 19.26 -0.34
CA GLU A 91 8.88 19.99 0.13
C GLU A 91 8.72 19.84 1.65
N ALA A 92 8.58 20.98 2.32
CA ALA A 92 8.34 20.98 3.76
C ALA A 92 6.89 20.62 4.07
N PHE A 93 6.68 19.88 5.14
CA PHE A 93 5.35 19.57 5.63
C PHE A 93 5.35 19.53 7.15
N ALA A 94 4.22 19.85 7.75
CA ALA A 94 4.05 19.75 9.19
C ALA A 94 3.90 18.29 9.60
N LYS A 95 4.53 17.91 10.71
CA LYS A 95 4.50 16.53 11.21
C LYS A 95 3.50 16.43 12.36
N PRO A 96 2.40 15.68 12.18
CA PRO A 96 1.47 15.42 13.29
C PRO A 96 2.13 14.65 14.42
N ASP A 97 1.63 14.82 15.63
CA ASP A 97 2.18 14.16 16.82
C ASP A 97 2.02 12.64 16.80
N PHE A 98 1.10 12.12 15.98
CA PHE A 98 0.88 10.69 15.90
C PHE A 98 1.93 9.94 15.07
N LEU A 99 2.84 10.65 14.39
CA LEU A 99 3.86 9.99 13.60
C LEU A 99 4.92 9.34 14.50
N GLY A 100 5.26 8.11 14.17
CA GLY A 100 6.33 7.39 14.83
C GLY A 100 7.62 7.42 14.03
N LEU A 101 8.30 6.28 13.99
CA LEU A 101 9.57 6.13 13.29
C LEU A 101 9.42 6.35 11.80
N GLU A 102 10.30 7.15 11.20
CA GLU A 102 10.33 7.31 9.74
C GLU A 102 10.97 6.08 9.11
N VAL A 103 10.24 5.49 8.15
CA VAL A 103 10.68 4.26 7.47
C VAL A 103 10.79 4.44 5.96
N THR A 104 10.88 5.68 5.50
CA THR A 104 11.04 6.00 4.08
C THR A 104 12.24 5.26 3.50
N GLY A 105 12.01 4.54 2.40
CA GLY A 105 13.07 3.77 1.74
C GLY A 105 13.34 2.40 2.32
N ASP A 106 12.74 2.05 3.44
CA ASP A 106 12.87 0.70 4.01
C ASP A 106 11.88 -0.24 3.31
N ARG A 107 12.42 -1.20 2.58
CA ARG A 107 11.62 -2.11 1.74
C ARG A 107 10.68 -3.03 2.53
N HIS A 108 10.95 -3.27 3.80
CA HIS A 108 10.05 -4.08 4.64
C HIS A 108 8.62 -3.52 4.62
N PHE A 109 8.50 -2.18 4.54
CA PHE A 109 7.23 -1.49 4.63
C PHE A 109 6.55 -1.28 3.27
N TYR A 110 7.14 -1.74 2.18
CA TYR A 110 6.51 -1.65 0.86
C TYR A 110 5.43 -2.74 0.74
N ASN A 111 4.25 -2.36 0.28
CA ASN A 111 3.16 -3.33 0.07
C ASN A 111 3.60 -4.50 -0.80
N SER A 112 4.38 -4.24 -1.85
CA SER A 112 4.88 -5.27 -2.76
C SER A 112 5.78 -6.29 -2.06
N GLN A 113 6.48 -5.88 -1.02
CA GLN A 113 7.35 -6.77 -0.24
C GLN A 113 6.58 -7.47 0.87
N MET A 114 5.66 -6.77 1.55
CA MET A 114 4.85 -7.34 2.63
C MET A 114 3.99 -8.51 2.16
N ARG A 115 3.61 -8.53 0.91
CA ARG A 115 2.86 -9.63 0.33
C ARG A 115 3.63 -10.95 0.42
N ARG A 116 4.96 -10.90 0.27
CA ARG A 116 5.84 -12.07 0.32
C ARG A 116 6.55 -12.24 1.65
N ASN A 117 6.74 -11.15 2.36
CA ASN A 117 7.45 -11.10 3.64
C ASN A 117 6.62 -10.27 4.62
N PRO A 118 5.54 -10.87 5.19
CA PRO A 118 4.60 -10.12 6.00
C PRO A 118 5.18 -9.69 7.35
N PHE A 119 4.60 -8.65 7.91
CA PHE A 119 5.03 -8.00 9.14
C PHE A 119 5.24 -8.97 10.31
N LYS A 120 4.42 -10.00 10.42
CA LYS A 120 4.54 -10.98 11.49
C LYS A 120 5.91 -11.66 11.54
N LEU A 121 6.64 -11.70 10.42
CA LEU A 121 7.95 -12.35 10.33
C LEU A 121 9.11 -11.45 10.76
N TRP A 122 8.90 -10.14 10.80
CA TRP A 122 9.97 -9.19 11.11
C TRP A 122 9.53 -8.05 12.04
N CYS A 123 8.40 -8.21 12.73
CA CYS A 123 7.86 -7.15 13.59
C CYS A 123 8.83 -6.69 14.68
N ASP A 124 9.76 -7.55 15.07
CA ASP A 124 10.73 -7.26 16.10
C ASP A 124 11.82 -6.26 15.67
N ILE A 125 11.98 -5.99 14.37
CA ILE A 125 12.90 -4.92 13.93
C ILE A 125 12.36 -3.53 14.25
N VAL A 126 11.03 -3.41 14.46
CA VAL A 126 10.42 -2.15 14.87
C VAL A 126 10.67 -1.98 16.38
N PRO A 127 11.25 -0.85 16.80
CA PRO A 127 11.48 -0.61 18.24
C PRO A 127 10.20 -0.78 19.05
N GLU A 128 10.31 -1.37 20.24
CA GLU A 128 9.17 -1.70 21.08
C GLU A 128 8.26 -0.49 21.33
N GLU A 129 8.85 0.69 21.47
CA GLU A 129 8.11 1.94 21.70
C GLU A 129 7.17 2.32 20.56
N TYR A 130 7.38 1.73 19.36
CA TYR A 130 6.56 1.99 18.17
C TYR A 130 5.65 0.81 17.79
N ARG A 131 5.60 -0.21 18.62
CA ARG A 131 4.77 -1.40 18.37
C ARG A 131 3.45 -1.36 19.11
#